data_cea6a02ac7e32fa6d47cd47853a8ec64
#
_entry.id   cea6a02ac7e32fa6d47cd47853a8ec64
#
_cell.length_a   1.000
_cell.length_b   1.000
_cell.length_c   1.000
_cell.angle_alpha   90.00
_cell.angle_beta   90.00
_cell.angle_gamma   90.00
#
_symmetry.space_group_name_H-M   'P 1'
#
loop_
_entity.id
_entity.type
_entity.pdbx_description
1 polymer ?
#
loop_
_entity_poly.entity_id
_entity_poly.type
_entity_poly.pdbx_seq_one_letter_code
_entity_poly.pdbx_strand_id
1 'polypeptide(L)'
;CLATTDPNGNPTTGVTRTLSTKNSFNYNTESNDMKRNNTGGKDGWDPSKYLNIWVCDIASSGNTSVLGYAYLPGLQSWNAWKDGLVVDFQHFGTIGNASSSSDGRTPTHEIGHYLGLYHTFCESSGGGCCDNDNTWGSNVYDTPATDDVYYGSVNANTNNNTCNDLFYGFNSDLLDMDENYMAYSNHTWMFTYDQINEMNATLNGYRSSLKNSNVPVNCTGLVSNINIDNNVKVFPNPAKNSISIETSFSNYSINLKNILGKNILSHRNISYN
;
A
#
# COMPACT_ATOMS: atom_id res chain seq x y z
N CYS A 1 9.94 7.47 3.66
CA CYS A 1 11.04 8.46 3.65
C CYS A 1 12.12 8.04 2.65
N LEU A 2 12.70 8.98 1.95
CA LEU A 2 13.82 8.70 1.04
C LEU A 2 15.14 8.60 1.80
N ALA A 3 16.00 7.65 1.41
CA ALA A 3 17.32 7.51 1.99
C ALA A 3 18.20 8.73 1.64
N THR A 4 19.00 9.18 2.59
CA THR A 4 19.97 10.27 2.38
C THR A 4 21.39 9.78 2.21
N THR A 5 21.61 8.48 2.38
CA THR A 5 22.91 7.82 2.21
C THR A 5 22.73 6.57 1.35
N ASP A 6 23.59 6.41 0.34
CA ASP A 6 23.62 5.22 -0.52
C ASP A 6 24.36 4.04 0.16
N PRO A 7 24.36 2.82 -0.42
CA PRO A 7 25.06 1.66 0.15
C PRO A 7 26.57 1.84 0.36
N ASN A 8 27.20 2.79 -0.33
CA ASN A 8 28.64 3.10 -0.22
C ASN A 8 28.93 4.21 0.80
N GLY A 9 27.90 4.74 1.47
CA GLY A 9 28.02 5.83 2.42
C GLY A 9 28.00 7.22 1.82
N ASN A 10 27.76 7.38 0.52
CA ASN A 10 27.72 8.68 -0.13
C ASN A 10 26.34 9.35 0.04
N PRO A 11 26.28 10.69 0.10
CA PRO A 11 25.02 11.41 0.10
C PRO A 11 24.18 11.10 -1.14
N THR A 12 22.85 10.93 -0.96
CA THR A 12 21.90 10.68 -2.03
C THR A 12 20.57 11.38 -1.77
N THR A 13 19.77 11.55 -2.80
CA THR A 13 18.37 11.97 -2.69
C THR A 13 17.43 10.79 -2.46
N GLY A 14 17.94 9.54 -2.44
CA GLY A 14 17.14 8.32 -2.42
C GLY A 14 16.50 7.98 -3.76
N VAL A 15 16.66 8.83 -4.77
CA VAL A 15 16.14 8.60 -6.13
C VAL A 15 17.33 8.46 -7.08
N THR A 16 17.46 7.31 -7.70
CA THR A 16 18.46 7.05 -8.76
C THR A 16 17.77 7.06 -10.12
N ARG A 17 18.44 7.61 -11.13
CA ARG A 17 17.99 7.58 -12.52
C ARG A 17 19.01 6.82 -13.34
N THR A 18 18.56 5.81 -14.06
CA THR A 18 19.42 4.96 -14.88
C THR A 18 18.93 5.02 -16.32
N LEU A 19 19.84 5.33 -17.23
CA LEU A 19 19.56 5.21 -18.67
C LEU A 19 19.47 3.71 -19.01
N SER A 20 18.32 3.28 -19.47
CA SER A 20 18.10 1.92 -19.95
C SER A 20 18.34 1.83 -21.46
N THR A 21 18.78 0.68 -21.93
CA THR A 21 18.77 0.30 -23.33
C THR A 21 17.41 -0.23 -23.78
N LYS A 22 16.49 -0.48 -22.83
CA LYS A 22 15.12 -0.93 -23.07
C LYS A 22 14.16 0.23 -22.83
N ASN A 23 13.15 0.33 -23.69
CA ASN A 23 12.06 1.31 -23.52
C ASN A 23 11.01 0.82 -22.53
N SER A 24 10.81 -0.51 -22.46
CA SER A 24 9.85 -1.17 -21.57
C SER A 24 10.33 -2.55 -21.16
N PHE A 25 9.70 -3.14 -20.16
CA PHE A 25 9.95 -4.49 -19.68
C PHE A 25 8.66 -5.31 -19.75
N ASN A 26 8.70 -6.44 -20.43
CA ASN A 26 7.55 -7.34 -20.52
C ASN A 26 7.34 -8.09 -19.21
N TYR A 27 6.21 -7.85 -18.53
CA TYR A 27 5.90 -8.50 -17.25
C TYR A 27 6.00 -10.03 -17.33
N ASN A 28 5.50 -10.65 -18.39
CA ASN A 28 5.45 -12.11 -18.51
C ASN A 28 6.82 -12.78 -18.72
N THR A 29 7.75 -12.10 -19.40
CA THR A 29 9.05 -12.68 -19.79
C THR A 29 10.25 -11.99 -19.17
N GLU A 30 10.08 -10.76 -18.64
CA GLU A 30 11.15 -9.89 -18.17
C GLU A 30 10.83 -9.29 -16.78
N SER A 31 9.97 -9.96 -16.00
CA SER A 31 9.45 -9.43 -14.73
C SER A 31 10.50 -9.09 -13.67
N ASN A 32 11.76 -9.44 -13.87
CA ASN A 32 12.85 -9.05 -12.98
C ASN A 32 14.01 -8.36 -13.69
N ASP A 33 13.90 -8.10 -14.99
CA ASP A 33 14.98 -7.50 -15.77
C ASP A 33 15.26 -6.04 -15.37
N MET A 34 14.20 -5.27 -15.01
CA MET A 34 14.36 -3.91 -14.49
C MET A 34 15.16 -3.86 -13.19
N LYS A 35 15.30 -4.99 -12.48
CA LYS A 35 16.00 -5.11 -11.21
C LYS A 35 17.49 -5.44 -11.35
N ARG A 36 18.01 -5.49 -12.58
CA ARG A 36 19.39 -5.89 -12.86
C ARG A 36 20.07 -5.00 -13.90
N ASN A 37 21.31 -4.61 -13.62
CA ASN A 37 22.13 -3.80 -14.53
C ASN A 37 22.38 -4.52 -15.87
N ASN A 38 22.62 -5.82 -15.83
CA ASN A 38 22.99 -6.61 -17.02
C ASN A 38 21.82 -6.93 -17.95
N THR A 39 20.59 -6.67 -17.52
CA THR A 39 19.37 -6.87 -18.33
C THR A 39 18.69 -5.54 -18.71
N GLY A 40 19.38 -4.43 -18.54
CA GLY A 40 18.89 -3.10 -18.93
C GLY A 40 18.20 -2.33 -17.82
N GLY A 41 18.16 -2.87 -16.61
CA GLY A 41 17.58 -2.24 -15.44
C GLY A 41 18.63 -1.66 -14.48
N LYS A 42 18.35 -1.70 -13.20
CA LYS A 42 19.22 -1.24 -12.12
C LYS A 42 19.19 -2.21 -10.95
N ASP A 43 20.37 -2.68 -10.52
CA ASP A 43 20.49 -3.49 -9.32
C ASP A 43 19.92 -2.72 -8.12
N GLY A 44 19.11 -3.43 -7.31
CA GLY A 44 18.58 -2.90 -6.07
C GLY A 44 19.68 -2.69 -5.02
N TRP A 45 19.41 -1.84 -4.06
CA TRP A 45 20.23 -1.72 -2.85
C TRP A 45 19.89 -2.86 -1.89
N ASP A 46 20.74 -3.07 -0.88
CA ASP A 46 20.55 -4.13 0.12
C ASP A 46 19.13 -4.11 0.72
N PRO A 47 18.28 -5.12 0.44
CA PRO A 47 16.88 -5.12 0.87
C PRO A 47 16.72 -5.26 2.38
N SER A 48 17.77 -5.63 3.10
CA SER A 48 17.77 -5.63 4.57
C SER A 48 17.82 -4.21 5.17
N LYS A 49 18.14 -3.22 4.34
CA LYS A 49 18.34 -1.82 4.76
C LYS A 49 17.49 -0.83 3.98
N TYR A 50 17.09 -1.16 2.76
CA TYR A 50 16.38 -0.27 1.86
C TYR A 50 15.15 -0.98 1.25
N LEU A 51 14.02 -0.32 1.25
CA LEU A 51 12.92 -0.70 0.37
C LEU A 51 13.25 -0.20 -1.03
N ASN A 52 13.46 -1.12 -1.97
CA ASN A 52 13.71 -0.80 -3.36
C ASN A 52 12.40 -0.62 -4.13
N ILE A 53 12.30 0.43 -4.92
CA ILE A 53 11.15 0.69 -5.79
C ILE A 53 11.69 0.99 -7.20
N TRP A 54 11.30 0.15 -8.17
CA TRP A 54 11.61 0.37 -9.58
C TRP A 54 10.41 0.98 -10.27
N VAL A 55 10.60 2.12 -10.89
CA VAL A 55 9.57 2.84 -11.66
C VAL A 55 9.99 2.83 -13.11
N CYS A 56 9.26 2.11 -13.94
CA CYS A 56 9.58 1.90 -15.35
C CYS A 56 8.30 1.59 -16.16
N ASP A 57 8.41 1.50 -17.46
CA ASP A 57 7.32 1.04 -18.31
C ASP A 57 7.23 -0.48 -18.25
N ILE A 58 6.13 -1.01 -17.74
CA ILE A 58 5.80 -2.44 -17.71
C ILE A 58 4.46 -2.76 -18.38
N ALA A 59 3.55 -1.79 -18.45
CA ALA A 59 2.19 -2.00 -18.95
C ALA A 59 2.11 -2.04 -20.46
N SER A 60 2.97 -1.31 -21.19
CA SER A 60 2.97 -1.27 -22.65
C SER A 60 3.64 -2.49 -23.28
N SER A 61 4.42 -3.25 -22.51
CA SER A 61 5.16 -4.40 -22.99
C SER A 61 4.40 -5.70 -22.74
N GLY A 62 4.09 -6.43 -23.80
CA GLY A 62 3.45 -7.75 -23.71
C GLY A 62 1.95 -7.75 -23.54
N ASN A 63 1.27 -6.64 -23.81
CA ASN A 63 -0.19 -6.52 -23.72
C ASN A 63 -0.75 -6.95 -22.36
N THR A 64 -0.09 -6.50 -21.29
CA THR A 64 -0.52 -6.77 -19.90
C THR A 64 -1.25 -5.56 -19.35
N SER A 65 -2.18 -5.80 -18.42
CA SER A 65 -2.84 -4.75 -17.62
C SER A 65 -2.19 -4.58 -16.24
N VAL A 66 -0.97 -5.09 -16.07
CA VAL A 66 -0.25 -5.00 -14.79
C VAL A 66 0.27 -3.58 -14.60
N LEU A 67 -0.17 -2.94 -13.51
CA LEU A 67 0.20 -1.57 -13.14
C LEU A 67 1.35 -1.54 -12.13
N GLY A 68 1.55 -2.63 -11.42
CA GLY A 68 2.61 -2.83 -10.44
C GLY A 68 2.66 -4.27 -9.98
N TYR A 69 3.66 -4.61 -9.19
CA TYR A 69 3.75 -5.86 -8.46
C TYR A 69 4.80 -5.79 -7.36
N ALA A 70 4.62 -6.60 -6.34
CA ALA A 70 5.58 -6.83 -5.27
C ALA A 70 5.76 -8.32 -5.00
N TYR A 71 6.85 -8.66 -4.31
CA TYR A 71 6.99 -10.00 -3.75
C TYR A 71 6.50 -10.02 -2.31
N LEU A 72 5.71 -11.03 -1.98
CA LEU A 72 5.32 -11.32 -0.60
C LEU A 72 6.54 -11.59 0.28
N PRO A 73 6.43 -11.43 1.60
CA PRO A 73 7.50 -11.75 2.55
C PRO A 73 7.95 -13.22 2.44
N GLY A 74 9.21 -13.50 2.82
CA GLY A 74 9.73 -14.87 2.86
C GLY A 74 10.51 -15.29 1.62
N LEU A 75 10.91 -14.37 0.76
CA LEU A 75 11.85 -14.69 -0.32
C LEU A 75 13.12 -15.36 0.24
N GLN A 76 13.52 -16.44 -0.41
CA GLN A 76 14.77 -17.11 -0.09
C GLN A 76 15.97 -16.20 -0.35
N SER A 77 17.03 -16.34 0.43
CA SER A 77 18.20 -15.43 0.42
C SER A 77 18.82 -15.23 -0.97
N TRP A 78 18.84 -16.28 -1.82
CA TRP A 78 19.35 -16.17 -3.20
C TRP A 78 18.43 -15.37 -4.13
N ASN A 79 17.19 -15.14 -3.73
CA ASN A 79 16.22 -14.32 -4.45
C ASN A 79 16.03 -12.95 -3.82
N ALA A 80 16.69 -12.63 -2.72
CA ALA A 80 16.52 -11.36 -2.00
C ALA A 80 16.76 -10.12 -2.89
N TRP A 81 17.56 -10.23 -3.94
CA TRP A 81 17.79 -9.18 -4.92
C TRP A 81 16.52 -8.78 -5.71
N LYS A 82 15.49 -9.63 -5.72
CA LYS A 82 14.19 -9.35 -6.36
C LYS A 82 13.27 -8.52 -5.48
N ASP A 83 13.59 -8.42 -4.17
CA ASP A 83 12.71 -7.85 -3.17
C ASP A 83 12.49 -6.36 -3.34
N GLY A 84 11.25 -5.94 -3.24
CA GLY A 84 10.81 -4.57 -3.44
C GLY A 84 9.62 -4.47 -4.37
N LEU A 85 9.31 -3.25 -4.79
CA LEU A 85 8.17 -2.93 -5.64
C LEU A 85 8.60 -2.63 -7.06
N VAL A 86 7.80 -3.02 -8.03
CA VAL A 86 7.85 -2.50 -9.40
C VAL A 86 6.53 -1.82 -9.69
N VAL A 87 6.57 -0.60 -10.20
CA VAL A 87 5.37 0.18 -10.53
C VAL A 87 5.53 0.79 -11.90
N ASP A 88 4.48 0.71 -12.71
CA ASP A 88 4.44 1.40 -13.98
C ASP A 88 4.53 2.91 -13.76
N PHE A 89 5.37 3.58 -14.56
CA PHE A 89 5.63 5.01 -14.37
C PHE A 89 4.39 5.89 -14.54
N GLN A 90 3.40 5.44 -15.31
CA GLN A 90 2.14 6.15 -15.50
C GLN A 90 1.18 5.97 -14.32
N HIS A 91 1.46 5.04 -13.42
CA HIS A 91 0.64 4.74 -12.24
C HIS A 91 1.36 5.01 -10.91
N PHE A 92 2.53 5.67 -10.98
CA PHE A 92 3.28 6.13 -9.81
C PHE A 92 2.91 7.58 -9.46
N GLY A 93 1.77 7.76 -8.79
CA GLY A 93 1.25 9.08 -8.43
C GLY A 93 0.21 9.62 -9.44
N THR A 94 -0.06 10.92 -9.36
CA THR A 94 -1.15 11.59 -10.11
C THR A 94 -0.70 12.84 -10.86
N ILE A 95 0.60 13.09 -10.95
CA ILE A 95 1.17 14.29 -11.57
C ILE A 95 2.24 13.92 -12.61
N GLY A 96 2.64 14.87 -13.42
CA GLY A 96 3.70 14.68 -14.43
C GLY A 96 3.22 13.78 -15.57
N ASN A 97 3.90 12.66 -15.78
CA ASN A 97 3.57 11.68 -16.82
C ASN A 97 2.55 10.62 -16.36
N ALA A 98 1.89 10.83 -15.21
CA ALA A 98 0.86 9.92 -14.76
C ALA A 98 -0.31 9.86 -15.76
N SER A 99 -0.87 8.65 -15.92
CA SER A 99 -2.11 8.46 -16.69
C SER A 99 -3.25 9.27 -16.08
N SER A 100 -4.15 9.77 -16.92
CA SER A 100 -5.36 10.44 -16.44
C SER A 100 -6.30 9.52 -15.66
N SER A 101 -6.15 8.21 -15.82
CA SER A 101 -6.88 7.19 -15.06
C SER A 101 -6.18 6.77 -13.76
N SER A 102 -4.95 7.26 -13.51
CA SER A 102 -4.23 6.92 -12.27
C SER A 102 -4.77 7.71 -11.09
N ASP A 103 -5.17 7.01 -10.05
CA ASP A 103 -5.51 7.60 -8.75
C ASP A 103 -4.31 7.68 -7.80
N GLY A 104 -3.13 7.20 -8.24
CA GLY A 104 -1.88 7.19 -7.48
C GLY A 104 -1.82 6.13 -6.38
N ARG A 105 -2.73 5.17 -6.36
CA ARG A 105 -2.84 4.15 -5.30
C ARG A 105 -2.06 2.87 -5.58
N THR A 106 -1.62 2.64 -6.81
CA THR A 106 -0.83 1.45 -7.16
C THR A 106 0.36 1.23 -6.22
N PRO A 107 1.22 2.21 -5.90
CA PRO A 107 2.29 1.97 -4.93
C PRO A 107 1.81 1.58 -3.54
N THR A 108 0.65 2.08 -3.10
CA THR A 108 0.05 1.73 -1.80
C THR A 108 -0.42 0.27 -1.80
N HIS A 109 -1.04 -0.17 -2.88
CA HIS A 109 -1.44 -1.56 -3.11
C HIS A 109 -0.21 -2.48 -3.04
N GLU A 110 0.84 -2.17 -3.79
CA GLU A 110 2.06 -2.98 -3.84
C GLU A 110 2.80 -3.02 -2.49
N ILE A 111 2.75 -1.95 -1.70
CA ILE A 111 3.26 -1.96 -0.32
C ILE A 111 2.46 -2.92 0.55
N GLY A 112 1.15 -3.04 0.35
CA GLY A 112 0.33 -4.05 1.02
C GLY A 112 0.88 -5.45 0.78
N HIS A 113 1.09 -5.85 -0.47
CA HIS A 113 1.70 -7.14 -0.82
C HIS A 113 3.12 -7.29 -0.24
N TYR A 114 3.94 -6.26 -0.38
CA TYR A 114 5.28 -6.26 0.20
C TYR A 114 5.26 -6.50 1.70
N LEU A 115 4.21 -6.06 2.38
CA LEU A 115 4.02 -6.25 3.83
C LEU A 115 3.13 -7.45 4.19
N GLY A 116 2.83 -8.34 3.24
CA GLY A 116 2.22 -9.64 3.50
C GLY A 116 0.72 -9.75 3.23
N LEU A 117 0.10 -8.72 2.69
CA LEU A 117 -1.33 -8.75 2.36
C LEU A 117 -1.58 -9.42 1.01
N TYR A 118 -2.67 -10.15 0.92
CA TYR A 118 -3.24 -10.67 -0.31
C TYR A 118 -4.37 -9.75 -0.81
N HIS A 119 -4.91 -10.04 -1.98
CA HIS A 119 -6.11 -9.35 -2.45
C HIS A 119 -7.32 -9.67 -1.58
N THR A 120 -8.29 -8.75 -1.54
CA THR A 120 -9.55 -8.95 -0.81
C THR A 120 -10.60 -9.73 -1.62
N PHE A 121 -10.25 -10.20 -2.82
CA PHE A 121 -11.15 -10.89 -3.74
C PHE A 121 -10.54 -12.21 -4.22
N CYS A 122 -11.41 -13.07 -4.75
CA CYS A 122 -11.01 -14.35 -5.33
C CYS A 122 -10.11 -14.17 -6.56
N GLU A 123 -8.93 -14.78 -6.53
CA GLU A 123 -7.98 -14.76 -7.65
C GLU A 123 -8.19 -15.91 -8.65
N SER A 124 -9.17 -16.78 -8.44
CA SER A 124 -9.46 -17.89 -9.36
C SER A 124 -10.05 -17.36 -10.67
N SER A 125 -9.39 -17.65 -11.76
CA SER A 125 -9.87 -17.26 -13.10
C SER A 125 -11.21 -17.91 -13.40
N GLY A 126 -12.28 -17.11 -13.44
CA GLY A 126 -13.62 -17.58 -13.85
C GLY A 126 -14.75 -17.29 -12.88
N GLY A 127 -14.49 -16.65 -11.75
CA GLY A 127 -15.50 -16.38 -10.72
C GLY A 127 -16.00 -17.67 -10.02
N GLY A 128 -16.93 -17.53 -9.10
CA GLY A 128 -17.55 -18.65 -8.38
C GLY A 128 -16.73 -19.18 -7.21
N CYS A 129 -15.77 -18.43 -6.75
CA CYS A 129 -15.10 -18.67 -5.48
C CYS A 129 -15.24 -17.44 -4.58
N CYS A 130 -15.78 -17.61 -3.41
CA CYS A 130 -15.72 -16.57 -2.39
C CYS A 130 -14.41 -16.69 -1.65
N ASP A 131 -13.64 -15.62 -1.64
CA ASP A 131 -12.32 -15.58 -1.04
C ASP A 131 -12.12 -14.25 -0.30
N ASN A 132 -11.19 -14.24 0.63
CA ASN A 132 -10.74 -13.05 1.33
C ASN A 132 -9.25 -13.18 1.64
N ASP A 133 -8.66 -12.12 2.16
CA ASP A 133 -7.24 -12.07 2.52
C ASP A 133 -6.78 -13.25 3.42
N ASN A 134 -7.69 -13.82 4.22
CA ASN A 134 -7.37 -14.94 5.13
C ASN A 134 -7.25 -16.30 4.44
N THR A 135 -7.81 -16.51 3.27
CA THR A 135 -7.82 -17.84 2.60
C THR A 135 -6.41 -18.38 2.35
N TRP A 136 -5.43 -17.53 2.17
CA TRP A 136 -4.04 -17.89 1.93
C TRP A 136 -3.18 -17.98 3.21
N GLY A 137 -3.83 -17.93 4.39
CA GLY A 137 -3.16 -18.12 5.69
C GLY A 137 -2.58 -16.85 6.27
N SER A 138 -3.06 -15.69 5.86
CA SER A 138 -2.86 -14.44 6.60
C SER A 138 -3.69 -14.45 7.89
N ASN A 139 -3.38 -13.53 8.82
CA ASN A 139 -4.16 -13.36 10.05
C ASN A 139 -5.20 -12.22 9.90
N VAL A 140 -5.71 -12.02 8.70
CA VAL A 140 -6.71 -11.00 8.38
C VAL A 140 -8.08 -11.64 8.37
N TYR A 141 -8.94 -11.27 9.32
CA TYR A 141 -10.27 -11.85 9.53
C TYR A 141 -11.40 -10.84 9.39
N ASP A 142 -11.07 -9.59 9.13
CA ASP A 142 -12.02 -8.47 9.06
C ASP A 142 -12.25 -7.94 7.64
N THR A 143 -11.83 -8.71 6.62
CA THR A 143 -12.16 -8.49 5.21
C THR A 143 -13.28 -9.43 4.79
N PRO A 144 -14.46 -8.93 4.34
CA PRO A 144 -15.52 -9.75 3.77
C PRO A 144 -15.05 -10.58 2.57
N ALA A 145 -15.65 -11.73 2.37
CA ALA A 145 -15.35 -12.59 1.23
C ALA A 145 -15.93 -11.97 -0.06
N THR A 146 -15.15 -11.97 -1.12
CA THR A 146 -15.50 -11.37 -2.40
C THR A 146 -15.20 -12.34 -3.54
N ASP A 147 -16.19 -12.57 -4.44
CA ASP A 147 -16.07 -13.50 -5.57
C ASP A 147 -15.41 -12.88 -6.77
N ASP A 148 -15.69 -11.63 -7.09
CA ASP A 148 -15.28 -10.99 -8.34
C ASP A 148 -14.58 -9.66 -8.10
N VAL A 149 -13.76 -9.28 -9.08
CA VAL A 149 -12.98 -8.05 -9.06
C VAL A 149 -13.82 -6.87 -9.54
N TYR A 150 -13.96 -5.86 -8.72
CA TYR A 150 -14.58 -4.60 -9.14
C TYR A 150 -13.53 -3.62 -9.67
N TYR A 151 -13.65 -3.24 -10.94
CA TYR A 151 -12.77 -2.27 -11.60
C TYR A 151 -13.34 -0.85 -11.66
N GLY A 152 -14.47 -0.61 -11.01
CA GLY A 152 -15.12 0.69 -10.99
C GLY A 152 -14.53 1.67 -9.98
N SER A 153 -15.07 2.89 -10.00
CA SER A 153 -14.73 3.90 -9.00
C SER A 153 -15.58 3.74 -7.75
N VAL A 154 -14.93 3.61 -6.61
CA VAL A 154 -15.63 3.46 -5.32
C VAL A 154 -16.10 4.81 -4.81
N ASN A 155 -17.29 4.84 -4.26
CA ASN A 155 -17.89 5.99 -3.61
C ASN A 155 -18.89 5.54 -2.52
N ALA A 156 -19.49 6.48 -1.82
CA ALA A 156 -20.42 6.20 -0.72
C ALA A 156 -21.69 5.40 -1.11
N ASN A 157 -21.97 5.22 -2.39
CA ASN A 157 -23.10 4.45 -2.90
C ASN A 157 -22.69 3.11 -3.51
N THR A 158 -21.41 2.76 -3.52
CA THR A 158 -20.93 1.44 -3.94
C THR A 158 -21.45 0.42 -2.94
N ASN A 159 -22.13 -0.60 -3.44
CA ASN A 159 -22.87 -1.57 -2.63
C ASN A 159 -22.80 -2.99 -3.21
N ASN A 160 -21.66 -3.37 -3.78
CA ASN A 160 -21.43 -4.72 -4.25
C ASN A 160 -21.47 -5.67 -3.05
N ASN A 161 -22.02 -6.84 -3.26
CA ASN A 161 -22.07 -7.95 -2.31
C ASN A 161 -22.14 -9.23 -3.13
N THR A 162 -21.01 -9.87 -3.32
CA THR A 162 -20.86 -11.03 -4.22
C THR A 162 -20.85 -12.35 -3.47
N CYS A 163 -20.64 -12.33 -2.16
CA CYS A 163 -20.56 -13.52 -1.32
C CYS A 163 -21.42 -13.39 -0.07
N ASN A 164 -21.76 -14.53 0.53
CA ASN A 164 -22.46 -14.55 1.81
C ASN A 164 -21.45 -14.77 2.95
N ASP A 165 -21.15 -13.72 3.68
CA ASP A 165 -20.10 -13.69 4.71
C ASP A 165 -20.41 -14.51 5.96
N LEU A 166 -21.67 -14.92 6.17
CA LEU A 166 -22.04 -15.83 7.26
C LEU A 166 -21.27 -17.16 7.20
N PHE A 167 -20.80 -17.57 6.01
CA PHE A 167 -19.97 -18.78 5.84
C PHE A 167 -18.50 -18.55 6.14
N TYR A 168 -18.09 -17.29 6.32
CA TYR A 168 -16.69 -16.87 6.53
C TYR A 168 -16.42 -16.31 7.92
N GLY A 169 -17.35 -16.56 8.87
CA GLY A 169 -17.19 -16.23 10.28
C GLY A 169 -17.73 -14.86 10.69
N PHE A 170 -18.40 -14.16 9.79
CA PHE A 170 -19.08 -12.90 10.11
C PHE A 170 -20.47 -13.16 10.71
N ASN A 171 -20.96 -12.21 11.52
CA ASN A 171 -22.28 -12.29 12.15
C ASN A 171 -23.42 -11.78 11.24
N SER A 172 -23.09 -11.19 10.11
CA SER A 172 -24.03 -10.70 9.10
C SER A 172 -23.37 -10.77 7.74
N ASP A 173 -24.20 -10.77 6.72
CA ASP A 173 -23.78 -10.60 5.34
C ASP A 173 -23.37 -9.13 5.13
N LEU A 174 -22.18 -8.91 4.60
CA LEU A 174 -21.55 -7.59 4.47
C LEU A 174 -21.40 -7.21 2.99
N LEU A 175 -21.13 -5.97 2.73
CA LEU A 175 -20.73 -5.52 1.40
C LEU A 175 -19.28 -5.89 1.12
N ASP A 176 -18.97 -6.17 -0.14
CA ASP A 176 -17.59 -6.31 -0.61
C ASP A 176 -16.79 -5.06 -0.24
N MET A 177 -15.53 -5.26 0.14
CA MET A 177 -14.67 -4.16 0.57
C MET A 177 -13.92 -3.54 -0.62
N ASP A 178 -14.67 -3.05 -1.60
CA ASP A 178 -14.11 -2.46 -2.82
C ASP A 178 -13.23 -1.23 -2.57
N GLU A 179 -13.44 -0.53 -1.45
CA GLU A 179 -12.63 0.61 -1.02
C GLU A 179 -11.27 0.26 -0.43
N ASN A 180 -11.01 -1.03 -0.20
CA ASN A 180 -9.74 -1.48 0.35
C ASN A 180 -8.60 -1.28 -0.64
N TYR A 181 -7.42 -0.88 -0.14
CA TYR A 181 -6.24 -0.75 -0.99
C TYR A 181 -5.82 -2.05 -1.67
N MET A 182 -6.25 -3.22 -1.16
CA MET A 182 -5.96 -4.52 -1.76
C MET A 182 -7.02 -4.97 -2.78
N ALA A 183 -8.02 -4.14 -3.08
CA ALA A 183 -8.94 -4.31 -4.22
C ALA A 183 -8.35 -3.69 -5.50
N TYR A 184 -9.00 -3.93 -6.66
CA TYR A 184 -8.60 -3.35 -7.95
C TYR A 184 -9.49 -2.17 -8.38
N SER A 185 -10.33 -1.70 -7.50
CA SER A 185 -11.16 -0.54 -7.73
C SER A 185 -10.35 0.77 -7.72
N ASN A 186 -10.88 1.77 -8.38
CA ASN A 186 -10.31 3.12 -8.34
C ASN A 186 -10.82 3.88 -7.12
N HIS A 187 -10.00 4.79 -6.61
CA HIS A 187 -10.29 5.65 -5.45
C HIS A 187 -10.41 4.87 -4.13
N THR A 188 -9.61 3.84 -3.96
CA THR A 188 -9.46 3.12 -2.70
C THR A 188 -8.87 4.03 -1.62
N TRP A 189 -9.22 3.80 -0.33
CA TRP A 189 -8.82 4.72 0.75
C TRP A 189 -8.49 4.07 2.09
N MET A 190 -8.52 2.74 2.23
CA MET A 190 -8.32 2.11 3.53
C MET A 190 -7.61 0.76 3.50
N PHE A 191 -6.96 0.46 4.61
CA PHE A 191 -6.66 -0.89 5.08
C PHE A 191 -7.52 -1.18 6.31
N THR A 192 -7.83 -2.44 6.57
CA THR A 192 -8.52 -2.88 7.77
C THR A 192 -7.58 -2.92 8.99
N TYR A 193 -8.15 -3.14 10.16
CA TYR A 193 -7.35 -3.26 11.38
C TYR A 193 -6.46 -4.51 11.35
N ASP A 194 -6.99 -5.65 10.91
CA ASP A 194 -6.22 -6.89 10.83
C ASP A 194 -5.16 -6.82 9.73
N GLN A 195 -5.43 -6.18 8.61
CA GLN A 195 -4.42 -5.88 7.59
C GLN A 195 -3.26 -5.05 8.17
N ILE A 196 -3.55 -4.04 8.97
CA ILE A 196 -2.52 -3.23 9.65
C ILE A 196 -1.70 -4.11 10.62
N ASN A 197 -2.35 -5.02 11.35
CA ASN A 197 -1.68 -5.94 12.26
C ASN A 197 -0.76 -6.90 11.49
N GLU A 198 -1.20 -7.45 10.36
CA GLU A 198 -0.39 -8.33 9.51
C GLU A 198 0.82 -7.60 8.93
N MET A 199 0.63 -6.38 8.41
CA MET A 199 1.74 -5.55 7.95
C MET A 199 2.76 -5.27 9.07
N ASN A 200 2.29 -5.00 10.29
CA ASN A 200 3.16 -4.83 11.45
C ASN A 200 3.86 -6.13 11.87
N ALA A 201 3.18 -7.27 11.78
CA ALA A 201 3.79 -8.57 12.03
C ALA A 201 4.91 -8.87 11.04
N THR A 202 4.71 -8.59 9.76
CA THR A 202 5.73 -8.66 8.72
C THR A 202 6.94 -7.77 9.02
N LEU A 203 6.71 -6.52 9.43
CA LEU A 203 7.78 -5.59 9.82
C LEU A 203 8.53 -6.03 11.09
N ASN A 204 7.88 -6.76 11.99
CA ASN A 204 8.52 -7.29 13.20
C ASN A 204 9.18 -8.66 12.97
N GLY A 205 8.78 -9.38 11.92
CA GLY A 205 9.25 -10.71 11.54
C GLY A 205 10.17 -10.66 10.32
N TYR A 206 9.65 -11.05 9.17
CA TYR A 206 10.41 -11.22 7.93
C TYR A 206 11.19 -9.97 7.49
N ARG A 207 10.68 -8.76 7.78
CA ARG A 207 11.30 -7.47 7.41
C ARG A 207 11.85 -6.70 8.60
N SER A 208 12.16 -7.41 9.70
CA SER A 208 12.67 -6.77 10.92
C SER A 208 14.02 -6.08 10.71
N SER A 209 14.88 -6.59 9.84
CA SER A 209 16.14 -5.94 9.48
C SER A 209 15.91 -4.58 8.81
N LEU A 210 14.96 -4.50 7.86
CA LEU A 210 14.58 -3.26 7.21
C LEU A 210 13.97 -2.28 8.21
N LYS A 211 13.04 -2.73 9.06
CA LYS A 211 12.43 -1.89 10.11
C LYS A 211 13.48 -1.29 11.04
N ASN A 212 14.49 -2.07 11.41
CA ASN A 212 15.56 -1.66 12.32
C ASN A 212 16.77 -1.05 11.59
N SER A 213 16.64 -0.77 10.31
CA SER A 213 17.69 -0.12 9.53
C SER A 213 17.99 1.26 10.10
N ASN A 214 19.27 1.55 10.28
CA ASN A 214 19.78 2.84 10.74
C ASN A 214 20.25 3.75 9.58
N VAL A 215 19.84 3.44 8.35
CA VAL A 215 20.12 4.30 7.20
C VAL A 215 19.47 5.66 7.43
N PRO A 216 20.22 6.76 7.32
CA PRO A 216 19.65 8.08 7.45
C PRO A 216 18.59 8.32 6.36
N VAL A 217 17.45 8.89 6.75
CA VAL A 217 16.34 9.17 5.84
C VAL A 217 15.90 10.63 5.94
N ASN A 218 15.37 11.16 4.84
CA ASN A 218 14.74 12.46 4.82
C ASN A 218 13.23 12.28 4.64
N CYS A 219 12.47 12.65 5.65
CA CYS A 219 11.03 12.61 5.68
C CYS A 219 10.38 13.99 5.49
N THR A 220 11.08 14.96 4.90
CA THR A 220 10.53 16.29 4.62
C THR A 220 9.34 16.16 3.66
N GLY A 221 8.14 16.42 4.18
CA GLY A 221 6.87 16.23 3.50
C GLY A 221 5.94 15.22 4.20
N LEU A 222 6.49 14.31 4.98
CA LEU A 222 5.70 13.56 5.95
C LEU A 222 5.68 14.34 7.27
N VAL A 223 4.51 14.48 7.85
CA VAL A 223 4.34 15.11 9.16
C VAL A 223 5.30 14.44 10.13
N SER A 224 6.34 15.17 10.53
CA SER A 224 7.24 14.75 11.59
C SER A 224 6.42 14.56 12.86
N ASN A 225 6.60 13.42 13.50
CA ASN A 225 6.02 13.06 14.78
C ASN A 225 4.50 12.87 14.77
N ILE A 226 4.04 11.78 14.14
CA ILE A 226 2.95 11.07 14.79
C ILE A 226 3.63 10.25 15.92
N ASN A 227 3.92 10.87 17.03
CA ASN A 227 3.76 10.17 18.28
C ASN A 227 2.27 9.83 18.33
N ILE A 228 1.92 8.61 17.91
CA ILE A 228 0.63 8.02 18.29
C ILE A 228 0.81 7.78 19.78
N ASP A 229 0.63 8.86 20.55
CA ASP A 229 0.44 8.76 21.96
C ASP A 229 -0.83 7.94 22.08
N ASN A 230 -0.80 6.81 22.77
CA ASN A 230 -1.95 5.95 23.08
C ASN A 230 -3.09 6.72 23.81
N ASN A 231 -2.92 8.02 23.96
CA ASN A 231 -3.79 8.97 24.62
C ASN A 231 -4.81 9.64 23.69
N VAL A 232 -4.81 9.38 22.39
CA VAL A 232 -5.82 9.91 21.46
C VAL A 232 -6.49 8.75 20.73
N LYS A 233 -7.81 8.64 20.88
CA LYS A 233 -8.65 7.70 20.13
C LYS A 233 -9.63 8.48 19.29
N VAL A 234 -9.80 8.07 18.05
CA VAL A 234 -10.77 8.65 17.10
C VAL A 234 -11.68 7.54 16.62
N PHE A 235 -12.99 7.69 16.89
CA PHE A 235 -13.98 6.68 16.55
C PHE A 235 -15.37 7.32 16.29
N PRO A 236 -16.25 6.62 15.53
CA PRO A 236 -15.93 5.48 14.70
C PRO A 236 -15.00 5.88 13.55
N ASN A 237 -14.19 4.93 13.07
CA ASN A 237 -13.39 5.10 11.87
C ASN A 237 -13.51 3.80 11.04
N PRO A 238 -14.16 3.85 9.86
CA PRO A 238 -14.70 5.04 9.19
C PRO A 238 -15.89 5.70 9.90
N ALA A 239 -16.00 7.02 9.73
CA ALA A 239 -17.09 7.82 10.29
C ALA A 239 -18.15 8.13 9.23
N LYS A 240 -19.44 7.95 9.58
CA LYS A 240 -20.55 8.26 8.65
C LYS A 240 -21.10 9.68 8.84
N ASN A 241 -21.37 10.10 10.08
CA ASN A 241 -22.02 11.38 10.38
C ASN A 241 -21.24 12.20 11.41
N SER A 242 -20.50 11.56 12.29
CA SER A 242 -19.76 12.21 13.39
C SER A 242 -18.56 11.35 13.75
N ILE A 243 -17.55 11.99 14.31
CA ILE A 243 -16.42 11.35 14.97
C ILE A 243 -16.36 11.79 16.42
N SER A 244 -15.98 10.89 17.30
CA SER A 244 -15.62 11.18 18.68
C SER A 244 -14.11 11.10 18.84
N ILE A 245 -13.56 12.03 19.60
CA ILE A 245 -12.13 12.05 19.91
C ILE A 245 -12.00 11.95 21.42
N GLU A 246 -11.41 10.86 21.90
CA GLU A 246 -11.01 10.71 23.30
C GLU A 246 -9.53 11.04 23.44
N THR A 247 -9.19 11.87 24.40
CA THR A 247 -7.80 12.23 24.68
C THR A 247 -7.61 12.53 26.17
N SER A 248 -6.42 12.21 26.67
CA SER A 248 -5.98 12.58 28.03
C SER A 248 -5.35 13.97 28.10
N PHE A 249 -5.20 14.66 26.98
CA PHE A 249 -4.63 16.00 26.96
C PHE A 249 -5.62 17.04 27.46
N SER A 250 -5.17 17.93 28.33
CA SER A 250 -5.99 19.03 28.88
C SER A 250 -6.14 20.22 27.94
N ASN A 251 -5.19 20.38 26.99
CA ASN A 251 -5.23 21.42 25.97
C ASN A 251 -4.83 20.85 24.64
N TYR A 252 -5.69 20.95 23.65
CA TYR A 252 -5.40 20.45 22.30
C TYR A 252 -6.08 21.28 21.21
N SER A 253 -5.61 21.12 20.01
CA SER A 253 -6.22 21.70 18.80
C SER A 253 -6.53 20.60 17.80
N ILE A 254 -7.67 20.71 17.13
CA ILE A 254 -8.11 19.78 16.10
C ILE A 254 -8.13 20.49 14.76
N ASN A 255 -7.48 19.91 13.76
CA ASN A 255 -7.56 20.33 12.38
C ASN A 255 -8.01 19.14 11.52
N LEU A 256 -9.21 19.19 10.98
CA LEU A 256 -9.70 18.24 10.01
C LEU A 256 -9.35 18.74 8.59
N LYS A 257 -8.65 17.92 7.83
CA LYS A 257 -8.26 18.22 6.45
C LYS A 257 -8.85 17.19 5.52
N ASN A 258 -9.21 17.62 4.31
CA ASN A 258 -9.54 16.67 3.26
C ASN A 258 -8.27 16.04 2.67
N ILE A 259 -8.45 15.07 1.75
CA ILE A 259 -7.35 14.36 1.08
C ILE A 259 -6.41 15.29 0.27
N LEU A 260 -6.86 16.52 -0.05
CA LEU A 260 -6.06 17.54 -0.73
C LEU A 260 -5.34 18.48 0.25
N GLY A 261 -5.39 18.18 1.57
CA GLY A 261 -4.77 18.99 2.62
C GLY A 261 -5.51 20.28 2.96
N LYS A 262 -6.69 20.55 2.37
CA LYS A 262 -7.51 21.74 2.67
C LYS A 262 -8.18 21.57 4.03
N ASN A 263 -8.05 22.57 4.90
CA ASN A 263 -8.75 22.56 6.19
C ASN A 263 -10.27 22.58 5.96
N ILE A 264 -10.97 21.60 6.55
CA ILE A 264 -12.44 21.52 6.58
C ILE A 264 -12.94 22.06 7.90
N LEU A 265 -12.23 21.77 8.99
CA LEU A 265 -12.58 22.20 10.34
C LEU A 265 -11.29 22.50 11.11
N SER A 266 -11.30 23.56 11.90
CA SER A 266 -10.23 23.90 12.84
C SER A 266 -10.86 24.32 14.16
N HIS A 267 -10.52 23.64 15.24
CA HIS A 267 -10.78 24.06 16.61
C HIS A 267 -9.46 24.24 17.34
N ARG A 268 -9.27 25.39 17.99
CA ARG A 268 -8.06 25.71 18.75
C ARG A 268 -8.42 25.89 20.23
N ASN A 269 -7.49 25.48 21.10
CA ASN A 269 -7.57 25.68 22.54
C ASN A 269 -8.85 25.08 23.17
N ILE A 270 -9.11 23.80 22.88
CA ILE A 270 -10.17 23.09 23.58
C ILE A 270 -9.63 22.76 24.97
N SER A 271 -10.18 23.41 26.01
CA SER A 271 -9.89 23.09 27.41
C SER A 271 -11.07 22.34 27.99
N TYR A 272 -10.80 21.22 28.64
CA TYR A 272 -11.77 20.60 29.55
C TYR A 272 -11.68 21.30 30.92
N ASN A 273 -12.81 21.81 31.41
CA ASN A 273 -12.98 22.19 32.81
C ASN A 273 -13.33 20.97 33.65
#